data_d248c73b6fde4690e82522b2ab2eece6
#
_entry.id   d248c73b6fde4690e82522b2ab2eece6
#
_cell.length_a   1.000
_cell.length_b   1.000
_cell.length_c   1.000
_cell.angle_alpha   90.00
_cell.angle_beta   90.00
_cell.angle_gamma   90.00
#
_symmetry.space_group_name_H-M   'P 1'
#
loop_
_entity.id
_entity.type
_entity.pdbx_description
1 polymer ?
#
loop_
_entity_poly.entity_id
_entity_poly.type
_entity_poly.pdbx_seq_one_letter_code
_entity_poly.pdbx_strand_id
1 'polypeptide(L)'
;MNGRSYSGDNVKLAGGEHPVQVVAKDVNTITYIGHAYAKAKGIKTVSINGIAPPEDRVNDYPYIRALYYYIRSDASPAAKAFLEWAAQSAEAKAIVRKVGFLAAELELGG
;
A
#
# COMPACT_ATOMS: atom_id res chain seq x y z
N MET A 1 -14.20 -3.51 2.42
CA MET A 1 -15.20 -4.49 1.97
C MET A 1 -16.59 -4.29 2.58
N ASN A 2 -16.94 -3.06 2.80
CA ASN A 2 -18.28 -2.64 3.25
C ASN A 2 -18.78 -3.37 4.52
N GLY A 3 -17.88 -3.66 5.46
CA GLY A 3 -18.21 -4.31 6.72
C GLY A 3 -18.65 -5.77 6.65
N ARG A 4 -18.54 -6.40 5.48
CA ARG A 4 -18.86 -7.84 5.34
C ARG A 4 -17.64 -8.68 5.71
N SER A 5 -17.88 -9.76 6.44
CA SER A 5 -16.87 -10.77 6.73
C SER A 5 -16.59 -11.61 5.49
N TYR A 6 -15.38 -12.17 5.42
CA TYR A 6 -15.07 -13.19 4.42
C TYR A 6 -15.90 -14.44 4.67
N SER A 7 -16.30 -15.16 3.63
CA SER A 7 -16.90 -16.49 3.78
C SER A 7 -15.84 -17.47 4.26
N GLY A 8 -16.07 -18.12 5.43
CA GLY A 8 -15.03 -18.79 6.21
C GLY A 8 -14.24 -19.88 5.48
N ASP A 9 -14.87 -20.65 4.61
CA ASP A 9 -14.23 -21.84 4.00
C ASP A 9 -13.24 -21.51 2.88
N ASN A 10 -13.26 -20.29 2.36
CA ASN A 10 -12.43 -19.87 1.23
C ASN A 10 -11.27 -18.95 1.62
N VAL A 11 -11.15 -18.61 2.90
CA VAL A 11 -10.07 -17.77 3.41
C VAL A 11 -8.96 -18.64 3.95
N LYS A 12 -7.80 -18.57 3.29
CA LYS A 12 -6.57 -19.16 3.81
C LYS A 12 -5.74 -18.05 4.48
N LEU A 13 -5.40 -18.25 5.72
CA LEU A 13 -4.37 -17.45 6.36
C LEU A 13 -3.01 -17.92 5.86
N ALA A 14 -2.16 -16.97 5.48
CA ALA A 14 -0.85 -17.28 4.88
C ALA A 14 0.15 -17.94 5.84
N GLY A 15 -0.22 -18.12 7.10
CA GLY A 15 0.60 -18.79 8.13
C GLY A 15 1.90 -18.09 8.40
N GLY A 16 2.94 -18.17 7.86
CA GLY A 16 4.19 -17.42 7.92
C GLY A 16 4.70 -17.07 6.53
N GLU A 17 4.00 -17.50 5.49
CA GLU A 17 4.36 -17.16 4.11
C GLU A 17 3.79 -15.81 3.71
N HIS A 18 4.56 -15.07 2.93
CA HIS A 18 4.08 -13.82 2.34
C HIS A 18 2.97 -14.14 1.31
N PRO A 19 1.85 -13.39 1.29
CA PRO A 19 0.72 -13.64 0.39
C PRO A 19 1.09 -13.76 -1.10
N VAL A 20 2.08 -13.01 -1.56
CA VAL A 20 2.62 -13.11 -2.93
C VAL A 20 3.09 -14.53 -3.26
N GLN A 21 3.76 -15.19 -2.32
CA GLN A 21 4.29 -16.54 -2.54
C GLN A 21 3.16 -17.57 -2.63
N VAL A 22 2.11 -17.38 -1.85
CA VAL A 22 0.93 -18.25 -1.88
C VAL A 22 0.23 -18.15 -3.24
N VAL A 23 -0.05 -16.93 -3.70
CA VAL A 23 -0.72 -16.69 -5.00
C VAL A 23 0.15 -17.13 -6.18
N ALA A 24 1.46 -16.95 -6.10
CA ALA A 24 2.37 -17.38 -7.16
C ALA A 24 2.42 -18.91 -7.34
N LYS A 25 2.07 -19.67 -6.31
CA LYS A 25 2.07 -21.15 -6.34
C LYS A 25 0.73 -21.77 -6.72
N ASP A 26 -0.37 -21.05 -6.56
CA ASP A 26 -1.73 -21.59 -6.77
C ASP A 26 -2.55 -20.64 -7.64
N VAL A 27 -2.82 -21.09 -8.87
CA VAL A 27 -3.56 -20.32 -9.89
C VAL A 27 -5.01 -20.02 -9.53
N ASN A 28 -5.56 -20.69 -8.54
CA ASN A 28 -6.94 -20.49 -8.09
C ASN A 28 -7.05 -19.52 -6.90
N THR A 29 -5.97 -18.83 -6.57
CA THR A 29 -5.95 -17.92 -5.42
C THR A 29 -5.88 -16.47 -5.85
N ILE A 30 -6.46 -15.61 -5.01
CA ILE A 30 -6.40 -14.16 -5.09
C ILE A 30 -6.09 -13.59 -3.71
N THR A 31 -5.36 -12.50 -3.66
CA THR A 31 -5.08 -11.78 -2.42
C THR A 31 -5.05 -10.28 -2.64
N TYR A 32 -5.03 -9.53 -1.55
CA TYR A 32 -4.72 -8.11 -1.57
C TYR A 32 -3.42 -7.85 -0.78
N ILE A 33 -2.58 -6.99 -1.32
CA ILE A 33 -1.27 -6.63 -0.75
C ILE A 33 -0.94 -5.19 -1.08
N GLY A 34 0.10 -4.66 -0.45
CA GLY A 34 0.59 -3.32 -0.76
C GLY A 34 1.08 -3.22 -2.21
N HIS A 35 0.88 -2.06 -2.82
CA HIS A 35 1.24 -1.77 -4.22
C HIS A 35 2.73 -2.02 -4.51
N ALA A 36 3.61 -1.88 -3.52
CA ALA A 36 5.04 -2.16 -3.66
C ALA A 36 5.34 -3.59 -4.18
N TYR A 37 4.42 -4.53 -3.99
CA TYR A 37 4.56 -5.91 -4.45
C TYR A 37 3.90 -6.19 -5.81
N ALA A 38 3.30 -5.19 -6.45
CA ALA A 38 2.54 -5.36 -7.70
C ALA A 38 3.37 -5.93 -8.87
N LYS A 39 4.67 -5.72 -8.85
CA LYS A 39 5.63 -6.21 -9.85
C LYS A 39 6.34 -7.50 -9.45
N ALA A 40 5.92 -8.16 -8.38
CA ALA A 40 6.53 -9.41 -7.95
C ALA A 40 6.33 -10.52 -8.98
N LYS A 41 7.34 -11.39 -9.11
CA LYS A 41 7.30 -12.49 -10.07
C LYS A 41 6.21 -13.50 -9.72
N GLY A 42 5.49 -13.97 -10.72
CA GLY A 42 4.49 -15.03 -10.58
C GLY A 42 3.10 -14.55 -10.20
N ILE A 43 2.89 -13.24 -10.10
CA ILE A 43 1.56 -12.66 -9.82
C ILE A 43 1.15 -11.68 -10.93
N LYS A 44 -0.13 -11.39 -10.97
CA LYS A 44 -0.73 -10.38 -11.84
C LYS A 44 -1.69 -9.51 -11.03
N THR A 45 -1.64 -8.22 -11.26
CA THR A 45 -2.62 -7.28 -10.69
C THR A 45 -3.96 -7.37 -11.43
N VAL A 46 -5.03 -7.12 -10.72
CA VAL A 46 -6.40 -7.19 -11.25
C VAL A 46 -6.97 -5.79 -11.39
N SER A 47 -7.55 -5.50 -12.54
CA SER A 47 -8.36 -4.29 -12.73
C SER A 47 -9.70 -4.42 -12.03
N ILE A 48 -10.19 -3.36 -11.43
CA ILE A 48 -11.48 -3.29 -10.78
C ILE A 48 -12.33 -2.23 -11.48
N ASN A 49 -13.52 -2.61 -11.94
CA ASN A 49 -14.37 -1.74 -12.76
C ASN A 49 -13.65 -1.18 -14.01
N GLY A 50 -12.78 -1.98 -14.62
CA GLY A 50 -11.99 -1.56 -15.78
C GLY A 50 -10.80 -0.66 -15.47
N ILE A 51 -10.55 -0.36 -14.21
CA ILE A 51 -9.45 0.49 -13.76
C ILE A 51 -8.33 -0.40 -13.22
N ALA A 52 -7.16 -0.31 -13.84
CA ALA A 52 -5.95 -0.99 -13.35
C ALA A 52 -5.39 -0.28 -12.11
N PRO A 53 -4.67 -0.99 -11.22
CA PRO A 53 -3.97 -0.36 -10.11
C PRO A 53 -3.05 0.74 -10.64
N PRO A 54 -3.16 1.97 -10.14
CA PRO A 54 -2.53 3.12 -10.76
C PRO A 54 -1.03 3.22 -10.46
N GLU A 55 -0.27 3.65 -11.45
CA GLU A 55 1.02 4.30 -11.22
C GLU A 55 0.82 5.82 -11.07
N ASP A 56 -0.12 6.40 -11.80
CA ASP A 56 -0.30 7.86 -11.90
C ASP A 56 -1.70 8.38 -11.49
N ARG A 57 -2.69 7.52 -11.31
CA ARG A 57 -4.09 7.91 -11.08
C ARG A 57 -4.65 7.28 -9.81
N VAL A 58 -4.02 7.65 -8.69
CA VAL A 58 -4.29 7.06 -7.37
C VAL A 58 -5.76 7.11 -6.97
N ASN A 59 -6.45 8.21 -7.28
CA ASN A 59 -7.82 8.44 -6.82
C ASN A 59 -8.89 7.68 -7.60
N ASP A 60 -8.55 7.08 -8.73
CA ASP A 60 -9.52 6.40 -9.59
C ASP A 60 -9.67 4.92 -9.24
N TYR A 61 -8.69 4.32 -8.57
CA TYR A 61 -8.73 2.92 -8.18
C TYR A 61 -9.49 2.74 -6.85
N PRO A 62 -10.50 1.85 -6.78
CA PRO A 62 -11.41 1.79 -5.63
C PRO A 62 -10.77 1.35 -4.32
N TYR A 63 -9.68 0.58 -4.38
CA TYR A 63 -9.01 0.03 -3.20
C TYR A 63 -7.65 0.70 -2.99
N ILE A 64 -7.67 1.94 -2.56
CA ILE A 64 -6.49 2.66 -2.12
C ILE A 64 -6.49 2.81 -0.60
N ARG A 65 -5.32 2.92 -0.03
CA ARG A 65 -5.13 3.19 1.39
C ARG A 65 -3.94 4.10 1.59
N ALA A 66 -4.15 5.17 2.35
CA ALA A 66 -3.07 6.01 2.81
C ALA A 66 -2.28 5.33 3.92
N LEU A 67 -0.98 5.55 3.94
CA LEU A 67 -0.11 5.25 5.05
C LEU A 67 0.16 6.53 5.83
N TYR A 68 0.17 6.44 7.15
CA TYR A 68 0.29 7.58 8.03
C TYR A 68 1.56 7.49 8.87
N TYR A 69 2.21 8.63 9.06
CA TYR A 69 3.19 8.80 10.11
C TYR A 69 2.49 9.20 11.41
N TYR A 70 2.91 8.62 12.49
CA TYR A 70 2.44 8.98 13.82
C TYR A 70 3.57 9.63 14.60
N ILE A 71 3.34 10.81 15.10
CA ILE A 71 4.30 11.56 15.89
C ILE A 71 3.63 12.05 17.19
N ARG A 72 4.36 12.04 18.28
CA ARG A 72 3.86 12.59 19.55
C ARG A 72 3.71 14.09 19.44
N SER A 73 2.71 14.66 20.13
CA SER A 73 2.49 16.11 20.18
C SER A 73 3.68 16.87 20.79
N ASP A 74 4.38 16.23 21.74
CA ASP A 74 5.57 16.74 22.42
C ASP A 74 6.90 16.27 21.78
N ALA A 75 6.87 15.80 20.54
CA ALA A 75 8.06 15.34 19.83
C ALA A 75 9.10 16.46 19.69
N SER A 76 10.37 16.07 19.72
CA SER A 76 11.50 16.99 19.57
C SER A 76 11.46 17.75 18.24
N PRO A 77 12.04 18.96 18.17
CA PRO A 77 12.17 19.69 16.91
C PRO A 77 12.86 18.89 15.81
N ALA A 78 13.85 18.08 16.16
CA ALA A 78 14.56 17.22 15.22
C ALA A 78 13.65 16.14 14.62
N ALA A 79 12.80 15.51 15.42
CA ALA A 79 11.83 14.53 14.93
C ALA A 79 10.79 15.18 14.00
N LYS A 80 10.31 16.36 14.32
CA LYS A 80 9.39 17.13 13.47
C LYS A 80 10.04 17.51 12.15
N ALA A 81 11.27 18.03 12.18
CA ALA A 81 12.02 18.39 10.97
C ALA A 81 12.29 17.18 10.05
N PHE A 82 12.61 16.02 10.64
CA PHE A 82 12.75 14.79 9.86
C PHE A 82 11.45 14.39 9.18
N LEU A 83 10.34 14.46 9.89
CA LEU A 83 9.02 14.13 9.33
C LEU A 83 8.63 15.07 8.19
N GLU A 84 8.86 16.36 8.35
CA GLU A 84 8.61 17.35 7.28
C GLU A 84 9.46 17.06 6.05
N TRP A 85 10.75 16.78 6.24
CA TRP A 85 11.62 16.39 5.15
C TRP A 85 11.13 15.11 4.45
N ALA A 86 10.81 14.06 5.22
CA ALA A 86 10.35 12.78 4.69
C ALA A 86 9.03 12.90 3.88
N ALA A 87 8.16 13.81 4.28
CA ALA A 87 6.87 14.01 3.65
C ALA A 87 6.91 14.99 2.45
N GLN A 88 7.80 15.96 2.47
CA GLN A 88 7.75 17.08 1.51
C GLN A 88 8.90 17.10 0.51
N SER A 89 10.09 16.58 0.87
CA SER A 89 11.26 16.69 -0.01
C SER A 89 11.11 15.86 -1.27
N ALA A 90 11.59 16.39 -2.39
CA ALA A 90 11.62 15.67 -3.67
C ALA A 90 12.47 14.39 -3.59
N GLU A 91 13.55 14.42 -2.80
CA GLU A 91 14.43 13.28 -2.57
C GLU A 91 13.71 12.15 -1.84
N ALA A 92 13.01 12.44 -0.74
CA ALA A 92 12.23 11.46 0.00
C ALA A 92 11.09 10.88 -0.86
N LYS A 93 10.38 11.71 -1.61
CA LYS A 93 9.34 11.27 -2.56
C LYS A 93 9.90 10.36 -3.66
N ALA A 94 11.10 10.62 -4.14
CA ALA A 94 11.79 9.74 -5.10
C ALA A 94 12.12 8.38 -4.49
N ILE A 95 12.56 8.33 -3.23
CA ILE A 95 12.81 7.09 -2.49
C ILE A 95 11.52 6.29 -2.32
N VAL A 96 10.43 6.95 -1.93
CA VAL A 96 9.10 6.32 -1.78
C VAL A 96 8.67 5.63 -3.08
N ARG A 97 8.80 6.31 -4.22
CA ARG A 97 8.49 5.74 -5.53
C ARG A 97 9.43 4.58 -5.90
N LYS A 98 10.71 4.70 -5.58
CA LYS A 98 11.71 3.65 -5.87
C LYS A 98 11.39 2.34 -5.14
N VAL A 99 10.86 2.39 -3.93
CA VAL A 99 10.44 1.20 -3.18
C VAL A 99 9.05 0.71 -3.55
N GLY A 100 8.36 1.37 -4.49
CA GLY A 100 7.10 0.90 -5.06
C GLY A 100 5.84 1.45 -4.41
N PHE A 101 5.96 2.47 -3.56
CA PHE A 101 4.81 3.21 -3.03
C PHE A 101 4.50 4.46 -3.85
N LEU A 102 3.30 4.97 -3.69
CA LEU A 102 2.88 6.23 -4.30
C LEU A 102 3.17 7.37 -3.32
N ALA A 103 3.86 8.40 -3.79
CA ALA A 103 4.10 9.59 -2.98
C ALA A 103 2.84 10.46 -2.99
N ALA A 104 2.32 10.74 -1.80
CA ALA A 104 1.19 11.65 -1.59
C ALA A 104 1.66 13.01 -1.11
N GLU A 105 0.81 14.01 -1.21
CA GLU A 105 1.00 15.26 -0.47
C GLU A 105 0.73 15.04 1.02
N LEU A 106 1.48 15.75 1.86
CA LEU A 106 1.27 15.68 3.30
C LEU A 106 -0.02 16.43 3.66
N GLU A 107 -1.00 15.69 4.12
CA GLU A 107 -2.13 16.27 4.83
C GLU A 107 -1.83 16.23 6.33
N LEU A 108 -1.63 17.40 6.91
CA LEU A 108 -1.53 17.52 8.35
C LEU A 108 -2.93 17.31 8.92
N GLY A 109 -3.17 16.13 9.47
CA GLY A 109 -4.36 15.85 10.24
C GLY A 109 -4.44 16.81 11.44
N GLY A 110 -5.52 17.50 11.51
CA GLY A 110 -5.82 18.38 12.66
C GLY A 110 -6.14 17.58 13.91
#